data_571255f94ab1571d489fe55ce2d11397
#
_entry.id   571255f94ab1571d489fe55ce2d11397
#
_cell.length_a   1.000
_cell.length_b   1.000
_cell.length_c   1.000
_cell.angle_alpha   90.00
_cell.angle_beta   90.00
_cell.angle_gamma   90.00
#
_symmetry.space_group_name_H-M   'P 1'
#
loop_
_entity.id
_entity.type
_entity.pdbx_description
1 polymer ?
#
loop_
_entity_poly.entity_id
_entity_poly.type
_entity_poly.pdbx_seq_one_letter_code
_entity_poly.pdbx_strand_id
1 'polypeptide(L)'
;MNNREKEILAILRRNPLIQQNEIADMLQISRSRVAAHIMDLMRKGRIKGKGYILTEQEYCVVVGTINMDIRGMADIRYPQSASHPGTIHCSAGGVGRNIAHNLALLGRDVHLLSVIGDDFYGEMLLEETRRAGVNVSGCVRLHGQSTSTYLAIANRDDQTVLAINDTHLLEQLTPQLLNGSRDLLRHAGVVLADCNLTAEALEWVFTLADEIPMFVDTVSEFKAGKIKHWLAHIHTLKPTLPELEILWGQAITSDADRNTAVNALHQQGVQQLFVYLPDESVYCSEKDGEQFLLTAPAHTTVDSFGADDGFMAGLVYSFLEGYSFRDSARFAVACAAISRASGSLNNPTLSADNALSLVPMV
;
A
#
# COMPACT_ATOMS: atom_id res chain seq x y z
N MET A 1 14.30 34.81 33.60
CA MET A 1 14.27 34.51 32.16
C MET A 1 14.46 35.79 31.37
N ASN A 2 15.49 35.87 30.53
CA ASN A 2 15.72 37.02 29.69
C ASN A 2 14.87 36.93 28.39
N ASN A 3 14.84 38.01 27.57
CA ASN A 3 14.02 38.02 26.35
C ASN A 3 14.41 36.91 25.33
N ARG A 4 15.70 36.61 25.20
CA ARG A 4 16.19 35.57 24.30
C ARG A 4 15.77 34.15 24.74
N GLU A 5 15.75 33.90 26.04
CA GLU A 5 15.25 32.65 26.61
C GLU A 5 13.75 32.45 26.32
N LYS A 6 12.96 33.55 26.38
CA LYS A 6 11.52 33.51 26.03
C LYS A 6 11.29 33.20 24.56
N GLU A 7 12.07 33.84 23.67
CA GLU A 7 12.00 33.62 22.24
C GLU A 7 12.36 32.17 21.88
N ILE A 8 13.44 31.65 22.45
CA ILE A 8 13.85 30.24 22.24
C ILE A 8 12.77 29.27 22.72
N LEU A 9 12.18 29.49 23.91
CA LEU A 9 11.07 28.66 24.40
C LEU A 9 9.83 28.73 23.49
N ALA A 10 9.52 29.90 22.94
CA ALA A 10 8.39 30.05 22.01
C ALA A 10 8.63 29.29 20.73
N ILE A 11 9.86 29.29 20.21
CA ILE A 11 10.24 28.51 19.00
C ILE A 11 10.17 27.01 19.31
N LEU A 12 10.75 26.56 20.43
CA LEU A 12 10.74 25.15 20.82
C LEU A 12 9.33 24.60 21.12
N ARG A 13 8.39 25.44 21.57
CA ARG A 13 6.99 25.05 21.75
C ARG A 13 6.27 24.84 20.44
N ARG A 14 6.62 25.60 19.38
CA ARG A 14 6.04 25.46 18.03
C ARG A 14 6.65 24.30 17.26
N ASN A 15 7.94 24.09 17.41
CA ASN A 15 8.67 23.00 16.79
C ASN A 15 9.70 22.42 17.77
N PRO A 16 9.34 21.36 18.53
CA PRO A 16 10.25 20.73 19.48
C PRO A 16 11.48 20.07 18.86
N LEU A 17 11.43 19.77 17.55
CA LEU A 17 12.48 19.09 16.80
C LEU A 17 13.45 20.06 16.10
N ILE A 18 13.20 21.36 16.16
CA ILE A 18 14.02 22.36 15.48
C ILE A 18 15.48 22.25 15.89
N GLN A 19 16.37 22.34 14.92
CA GLN A 19 17.80 22.27 15.15
C GLN A 19 18.33 23.59 15.71
N GLN A 20 19.39 23.53 16.55
CA GLN A 20 19.99 24.74 17.14
C GLN A 20 20.53 25.71 16.09
N ASN A 21 20.95 25.23 14.91
CA ASN A 21 21.36 26.07 13.80
C ASN A 21 20.19 26.91 13.28
N GLU A 22 19.02 26.30 13.08
CA GLU A 22 17.81 26.99 12.61
C GLU A 22 17.35 28.04 13.62
N ILE A 23 17.40 27.74 14.93
CA ILE A 23 17.12 28.72 15.99
C ILE A 23 18.13 29.85 15.93
N ALA A 24 19.41 29.55 15.70
CA ALA A 24 20.47 30.54 15.59
C ALA A 24 20.23 31.51 14.42
N ASP A 25 19.85 30.95 13.25
CA ASP A 25 19.53 31.71 12.03
C ASP A 25 18.27 32.58 12.24
N MET A 26 17.21 32.03 12.81
CA MET A 26 15.96 32.76 13.10
C MET A 26 16.18 33.94 14.07
N LEU A 27 17.04 33.77 15.07
CA LEU A 27 17.31 34.79 16.10
C LEU A 27 18.56 35.64 15.80
N GLN A 28 19.25 35.37 14.68
CA GLN A 28 20.49 36.04 14.28
C GLN A 28 21.56 36.07 15.39
N ILE A 29 21.75 34.91 16.04
CA ILE A 29 22.78 34.70 17.06
C ILE A 29 23.57 33.44 16.73
N SER A 30 24.76 33.27 17.34
CA SER A 30 25.56 32.09 17.11
C SER A 30 24.90 30.82 17.72
N ARG A 31 25.12 29.66 17.12
CA ARG A 31 24.70 28.34 17.62
C ARG A 31 25.17 28.11 19.06
N SER A 32 26.39 28.54 19.40
CA SER A 32 26.94 28.42 20.76
C SER A 32 26.13 29.22 21.78
N ARG A 33 25.63 30.40 21.41
CA ARG A 33 24.71 31.19 22.27
C ARG A 33 23.36 30.51 22.46
N VAL A 34 22.81 29.92 21.37
CA VAL A 34 21.57 29.12 21.51
C VAL A 34 21.78 27.95 22.45
N ALA A 35 22.89 27.21 22.32
CA ALA A 35 23.22 26.10 23.20
C ALA A 35 23.34 26.54 24.66
N ALA A 36 24.00 27.66 24.92
CA ALA A 36 24.13 28.22 26.29
C ALA A 36 22.74 28.57 26.87
N HIS A 37 21.88 29.24 26.12
CA HIS A 37 20.51 29.56 26.58
C HIS A 37 19.67 28.29 26.83
N ILE A 38 19.78 27.27 26.01
CA ILE A 38 19.10 26.00 26.22
C ILE A 38 19.58 25.32 27.49
N MET A 39 20.88 25.29 27.75
CA MET A 39 21.43 24.76 29.01
C MET A 39 20.96 25.53 30.22
N ASP A 40 20.86 26.86 30.14
CA ASP A 40 20.31 27.68 31.20
C ASP A 40 18.82 27.41 31.45
N LEU A 41 18.05 27.22 30.40
CA LEU A 41 16.64 26.84 30.47
C LEU A 41 16.45 25.43 31.04
N MET A 42 17.37 24.49 30.78
CA MET A 42 17.39 23.17 31.44
C MET A 42 17.69 23.28 32.91
N ARG A 43 18.72 24.06 33.30
CA ARG A 43 19.01 24.32 34.70
C ARG A 43 17.86 25.00 35.47
N LYS A 44 17.10 25.84 34.79
CA LYS A 44 15.87 26.48 35.31
C LYS A 44 14.63 25.57 35.28
N GLY A 45 14.76 24.29 34.87
CA GLY A 45 13.65 23.35 34.80
C GLY A 45 12.59 23.67 33.73
N ARG A 46 12.92 24.57 32.77
CA ARG A 46 12.00 24.96 31.68
C ARG A 46 12.08 24.04 30.49
N ILE A 47 13.19 23.33 30.31
CA ILE A 47 13.40 22.26 29.35
C ILE A 47 13.80 21.03 30.17
N LYS A 48 13.07 19.93 30.05
CA LYS A 48 13.32 18.68 30.80
C LYS A 48 14.49 17.87 30.21
N GLY A 49 14.83 18.07 28.96
CA GLY A 49 15.93 17.36 28.29
C GLY A 49 15.88 17.54 26.78
N LYS A 50 16.92 17.06 26.13
CA LYS A 50 16.91 16.74 24.68
C LYS A 50 16.64 15.24 24.57
N GLY A 51 15.56 14.89 23.91
CA GLY A 51 15.25 13.51 23.61
C GLY A 51 15.22 13.29 22.10
N TYR A 52 15.56 12.10 21.67
CA TYR A 52 15.12 11.61 20.36
C TYR A 52 13.63 11.28 20.50
N ILE A 53 12.80 11.72 19.57
CA ILE A 53 11.44 11.21 19.47
C ILE A 53 11.59 9.89 18.74
N LEU A 54 11.32 8.81 19.46
CA LEU A 54 11.27 7.47 18.88
C LEU A 54 9.86 7.27 18.37
N THR A 55 9.73 6.73 17.18
CA THR A 55 8.46 6.15 16.77
C THR A 55 8.32 4.82 17.50
N GLU A 56 7.20 4.62 18.19
CA GLU A 56 6.89 3.34 18.85
C GLU A 56 6.19 2.39 17.88
N GLN A 57 5.74 2.90 16.75
CA GLN A 57 5.06 2.11 15.72
C GLN A 57 6.03 1.72 14.62
N GLU A 58 5.98 0.46 14.26
CA GLU A 58 6.65 -0.04 13.07
C GLU A 58 5.94 0.50 11.82
N TYR A 59 6.71 0.94 10.84
CA TYR A 59 6.18 1.43 9.57
C TYR A 59 6.16 0.32 8.51
N CYS A 60 5.26 0.48 7.53
CA CYS A 60 5.16 -0.37 6.36
C CYS A 60 5.81 0.30 5.15
N VAL A 61 6.55 -0.48 4.36
CA VAL A 61 7.03 -0.03 3.04
C VAL A 61 6.26 -0.77 1.95
N VAL A 62 5.59 -0.02 1.10
CA VAL A 62 4.92 -0.54 -0.09
C VAL A 62 5.77 -0.20 -1.31
N VAL A 63 6.18 -1.21 -2.07
CA VAL A 63 6.89 -1.05 -3.34
C VAL A 63 5.95 -1.49 -4.46
N GLY A 64 5.50 -0.57 -5.28
CA GLY A 64 4.47 -0.94 -6.26
C GLY A 64 3.99 0.20 -7.15
N THR A 65 2.88 -0.08 -7.82
CA THR A 65 2.32 0.79 -8.84
C THR A 65 1.62 2.00 -8.26
N ILE A 66 1.81 3.13 -8.93
CA ILE A 66 0.96 4.31 -8.88
C ILE A 66 0.61 4.69 -10.31
N ASN A 67 -0.67 4.86 -10.62
CA ASN A 67 -1.13 5.23 -11.96
C ASN A 67 -2.42 6.04 -11.94
N MET A 68 -2.75 6.66 -13.06
CA MET A 68 -4.04 7.31 -13.29
C MET A 68 -5.01 6.29 -13.90
N ASP A 69 -6.12 6.04 -13.23
CA ASP A 69 -7.22 5.24 -13.77
C ASP A 69 -8.20 6.14 -14.50
N ILE A 70 -8.42 5.86 -15.78
CA ILE A 70 -9.37 6.56 -16.63
C ILE A 70 -10.45 5.58 -17.04
N ARG A 71 -11.68 5.81 -16.61
CA ARG A 71 -12.84 4.99 -16.94
C ARG A 71 -13.79 5.76 -17.82
N GLY A 72 -13.98 5.28 -19.05
CA GLY A 72 -14.99 5.78 -19.99
C GLY A 72 -16.22 4.87 -19.99
N MET A 73 -17.41 5.44 -19.81
CA MET A 73 -18.69 4.75 -20.05
C MET A 73 -19.30 5.31 -21.34
N ALA A 74 -19.46 4.47 -22.34
CA ALA A 74 -19.92 4.89 -23.66
C ALA A 74 -21.25 4.22 -24.05
N ASP A 75 -22.09 4.95 -24.76
CA ASP A 75 -23.28 4.42 -25.42
C ASP A 75 -22.90 3.79 -26.77
N ILE A 76 -22.55 2.51 -26.77
CA ILE A 76 -22.00 1.78 -27.91
C ILE A 76 -23.08 1.39 -28.96
N ARG A 77 -24.19 2.09 -29.03
CA ARG A 77 -25.25 1.87 -30.05
C ARG A 77 -24.89 2.35 -31.44
N TYR A 78 -23.83 3.16 -31.55
CA TYR A 78 -23.37 3.73 -32.82
C TYR A 78 -22.25 2.86 -33.45
N PRO A 79 -21.99 3.00 -34.76
CA PRO A 79 -20.88 2.30 -35.40
C PRO A 79 -19.55 2.59 -34.70
N GLN A 80 -18.67 1.60 -34.61
CA GLN A 80 -17.37 1.71 -33.91
C GLN A 80 -16.47 2.84 -34.43
N SER A 81 -16.69 3.32 -35.66
CA SER A 81 -15.97 4.44 -36.26
C SER A 81 -16.48 5.82 -35.83
N ALA A 82 -17.58 5.90 -35.06
CA ALA A 82 -18.18 7.15 -34.64
C ALA A 82 -17.69 7.53 -33.22
N SER A 83 -17.75 8.85 -32.93
CA SER A 83 -17.62 9.31 -31.55
C SER A 83 -18.88 8.96 -30.79
N HIS A 84 -18.72 8.32 -29.62
CA HIS A 84 -19.84 7.90 -28.79
C HIS A 84 -20.09 8.91 -27.65
N PRO A 85 -21.34 9.31 -27.40
CA PRO A 85 -21.68 10.00 -26.17
C PRO A 85 -21.39 9.14 -24.95
N GLY A 86 -20.83 9.74 -23.91
CA GLY A 86 -20.47 9.01 -22.69
C GLY A 86 -19.98 9.93 -21.57
N THR A 87 -19.49 9.31 -20.51
CA THR A 87 -18.84 9.98 -19.38
C THR A 87 -17.42 9.45 -19.21
N ILE A 88 -16.53 10.29 -18.72
CA ILE A 88 -15.16 9.91 -18.39
C ILE A 88 -14.91 10.30 -16.93
N HIS A 89 -14.40 9.34 -16.16
CA HIS A 89 -13.98 9.53 -14.79
C HIS A 89 -12.49 9.22 -14.67
N CYS A 90 -11.77 10.12 -14.01
CA CYS A 90 -10.36 9.93 -13.67
C CYS A 90 -10.23 9.76 -12.15
N SER A 91 -9.48 8.78 -11.71
CA SER A 91 -9.22 8.51 -10.30
C SER A 91 -7.77 8.08 -10.10
N ALA A 92 -7.24 8.38 -8.91
CA ALA A 92 -5.94 7.88 -8.53
C ALA A 92 -6.02 6.37 -8.31
N GLY A 93 -5.14 5.65 -8.97
CA GLY A 93 -5.08 4.19 -8.98
C GLY A 93 -3.68 3.65 -8.74
N GLY A 94 -3.53 2.36 -9.01
CA GLY A 94 -2.33 1.57 -8.79
C GLY A 94 -2.43 0.73 -7.53
N VAL A 95 -2.19 -0.58 -7.65
CA VAL A 95 -2.33 -1.56 -6.56
C VAL A 95 -1.50 -1.14 -5.34
N GLY A 96 -0.20 -0.87 -5.53
CA GLY A 96 0.66 -0.44 -4.42
C GLY A 96 0.18 0.86 -3.77
N ARG A 97 -0.20 1.87 -4.58
CA ARG A 97 -0.72 3.14 -4.08
C ARG A 97 -2.03 2.97 -3.31
N ASN A 98 -2.96 2.16 -3.82
CA ASN A 98 -4.25 1.93 -3.18
C ASN A 98 -4.10 1.21 -1.83
N ILE A 99 -3.24 0.19 -1.75
CA ILE A 99 -2.94 -0.50 -0.49
C ILE A 99 -2.29 0.47 0.50
N ALA A 100 -1.32 1.28 0.07
CA ALA A 100 -0.68 2.29 0.92
C ALA A 100 -1.68 3.32 1.45
N HIS A 101 -2.61 3.79 0.60
CA HIS A 101 -3.68 4.71 1.00
C HIS A 101 -4.61 4.07 2.06
N ASN A 102 -5.04 2.83 1.83
CA ASN A 102 -5.89 2.11 2.78
C ASN A 102 -5.18 1.88 4.13
N LEU A 103 -3.88 1.57 4.12
CA LEU A 103 -3.07 1.47 5.34
C LEU A 103 -2.99 2.81 6.10
N ALA A 104 -2.84 3.92 5.39
CA ALA A 104 -2.88 5.24 6.01
C ALA A 104 -4.25 5.57 6.61
N LEU A 105 -5.36 5.20 5.94
CA LEU A 105 -6.72 5.32 6.50
C LEU A 105 -6.92 4.45 7.76
N LEU A 106 -6.27 3.29 7.83
CA LEU A 106 -6.23 2.44 9.02
C LEU A 106 -5.30 2.99 10.13
N GLY A 107 -4.62 4.13 9.89
CA GLY A 107 -3.78 4.80 10.88
C GLY A 107 -2.34 4.30 10.96
N ARG A 108 -1.84 3.62 9.91
CA ARG A 108 -0.45 3.14 9.85
C ARG A 108 0.49 4.16 9.24
N ASP A 109 1.72 4.20 9.74
CA ASP A 109 2.82 4.88 9.07
C ASP A 109 3.24 4.04 7.86
N VAL A 110 3.10 4.61 6.66
CA VAL A 110 3.34 3.89 5.40
C VAL A 110 4.14 4.74 4.42
N HIS A 111 5.14 4.11 3.84
CA HIS A 111 6.00 4.69 2.80
C HIS A 111 5.74 4.00 1.47
N LEU A 112 5.48 4.78 0.43
CA LEU A 112 5.33 4.28 -0.94
C LEU A 112 6.62 4.50 -1.73
N LEU A 113 7.16 3.42 -2.30
CA LEU A 113 8.25 3.44 -3.27
C LEU A 113 7.68 3.15 -4.65
N SER A 114 7.77 4.11 -5.55
CA SER A 114 7.23 4.02 -6.90
C SER A 114 7.90 5.01 -7.85
N VAL A 115 7.43 5.07 -9.09
CA VAL A 115 7.85 6.07 -10.08
C VAL A 115 6.65 6.78 -10.67
N ILE A 116 6.81 8.07 -10.94
CA ILE A 116 5.84 8.92 -11.65
C ILE A 116 6.54 9.69 -12.77
N GLY A 117 5.77 10.14 -13.75
CA GLY A 117 6.22 11.11 -14.74
C GLY A 117 6.29 12.53 -14.17
N ASP A 118 6.87 13.44 -14.94
CA ASP A 118 6.88 14.88 -14.64
C ASP A 118 5.71 15.62 -15.31
N ASP A 119 4.55 15.00 -15.31
CA ASP A 119 3.32 15.48 -15.89
C ASP A 119 2.24 15.83 -14.84
N PHE A 120 1.10 16.34 -15.32
CA PHE A 120 -0.03 16.73 -14.48
C PHE A 120 -0.57 15.56 -13.64
N TYR A 121 -0.63 14.36 -14.22
CA TYR A 121 -1.11 13.17 -13.48
C TYR A 121 -0.15 12.78 -12.37
N GLY A 122 1.16 12.80 -12.59
CA GLY A 122 2.14 12.51 -11.58
C GLY A 122 2.06 13.45 -10.38
N GLU A 123 1.91 14.76 -10.62
CA GLU A 123 1.76 15.75 -9.54
C GLU A 123 0.47 15.52 -8.74
N MET A 124 -0.65 15.30 -9.44
CA MET A 124 -1.95 15.08 -8.82
C MET A 124 -1.94 13.80 -7.96
N LEU A 125 -1.39 12.70 -8.47
CA LEU A 125 -1.30 11.43 -7.76
C LEU A 125 -0.46 11.53 -6.49
N LEU A 126 0.71 12.17 -6.56
CA LEU A 126 1.56 12.36 -5.37
C LEU A 126 0.87 13.22 -4.31
N GLU A 127 0.23 14.30 -4.73
CA GLU A 127 -0.43 15.21 -3.79
C GLU A 127 -1.64 14.54 -3.13
N GLU A 128 -2.47 13.80 -3.88
CA GLU A 128 -3.59 13.06 -3.34
C GLU A 128 -3.13 11.96 -2.36
N THR A 129 -2.09 11.22 -2.75
CA THR A 129 -1.53 10.14 -1.92
C THR A 129 -0.91 10.68 -0.63
N ARG A 130 -0.23 11.83 -0.71
CA ARG A 130 0.32 12.53 0.47
C ARG A 130 -0.79 13.03 1.40
N ARG A 131 -1.89 13.58 0.85
CA ARG A 131 -3.05 14.04 1.65
C ARG A 131 -3.74 12.90 2.37
N ALA A 132 -3.71 11.71 1.83
CA ALA A 132 -4.20 10.51 2.48
C ALA A 132 -3.34 10.06 3.68
N GLY A 133 -2.16 10.66 3.88
CA GLY A 133 -1.25 10.33 4.98
C GLY A 133 -0.08 9.42 4.58
N VAL A 134 0.06 9.05 3.31
CA VAL A 134 1.16 8.22 2.82
C VAL A 134 2.43 9.05 2.65
N ASN A 135 3.56 8.55 3.12
CA ASN A 135 4.86 9.13 2.85
C ASN A 135 5.31 8.77 1.43
N VAL A 136 5.32 9.76 0.54
CA VAL A 136 5.68 9.62 -0.88
C VAL A 136 7.10 10.09 -1.19
N SER A 137 7.94 10.31 -0.17
CA SER A 137 9.33 10.77 -0.37
C SER A 137 10.19 9.76 -1.15
N GLY A 138 9.79 8.49 -1.15
CA GLY A 138 10.42 7.42 -1.92
C GLY A 138 9.88 7.27 -3.35
N CYS A 139 8.89 8.06 -3.78
CA CYS A 139 8.42 8.08 -5.15
C CYS A 139 9.36 8.93 -6.01
N VAL A 140 9.92 8.32 -7.06
CA VAL A 140 10.87 8.98 -7.95
C VAL A 140 10.14 9.60 -9.13
N ARG A 141 10.40 10.89 -9.38
CA ARG A 141 9.90 11.60 -10.56
C ARG A 141 10.90 11.44 -11.71
N LEU A 142 10.43 10.91 -12.84
CA LEU A 142 11.24 10.71 -14.04
C LEU A 142 10.96 11.79 -15.06
N HIS A 143 11.99 12.58 -15.34
CA HIS A 143 11.88 13.73 -16.24
C HIS A 143 11.65 13.30 -17.70
N GLY A 144 10.75 13.98 -18.40
CA GLY A 144 10.41 13.70 -19.79
C GLY A 144 9.59 12.40 -20.00
N GLN A 145 9.10 11.80 -18.92
CA GLN A 145 8.27 10.60 -18.97
C GLN A 145 6.81 10.92 -18.62
N SER A 146 5.89 10.14 -19.20
CA SER A 146 4.47 10.19 -18.84
C SER A 146 4.16 9.25 -17.68
N THR A 147 3.29 9.69 -16.78
CA THR A 147 2.81 8.87 -15.68
C THR A 147 1.99 7.68 -16.17
N SER A 148 2.18 6.52 -15.56
CA SER A 148 1.43 5.30 -15.86
C SER A 148 -0.08 5.54 -15.84
N THR A 149 -0.79 4.93 -16.79
CA THR A 149 -2.24 5.13 -16.99
C THR A 149 -2.92 3.80 -17.26
N TYR A 150 -4.06 3.57 -16.62
CA TYR A 150 -4.98 2.50 -16.97
C TYR A 150 -6.24 3.10 -17.58
N LEU A 151 -6.55 2.75 -18.81
CA LEU A 151 -7.75 3.17 -19.51
C LEU A 151 -8.71 1.99 -19.65
N ALA A 152 -9.93 2.11 -19.12
CA ALA A 152 -11.00 1.15 -19.34
C ALA A 152 -12.20 1.82 -20.00
N ILE A 153 -12.76 1.19 -21.02
CA ILE A 153 -14.01 1.60 -21.67
C ILE A 153 -15.05 0.54 -21.36
N ALA A 154 -16.17 0.96 -20.76
CA ALA A 154 -17.31 0.12 -20.45
C ALA A 154 -18.54 0.54 -21.29
N ASN A 155 -19.44 -0.42 -21.51
CA ASN A 155 -20.75 -0.14 -22.05
C ASN A 155 -21.72 0.36 -20.95
N ARG A 156 -22.99 0.60 -21.32
CA ARG A 156 -24.02 1.06 -20.36
C ARG A 156 -24.35 0.04 -19.28
N ASP A 157 -24.11 -1.24 -19.55
CA ASP A 157 -24.33 -2.33 -18.59
C ASP A 157 -23.10 -2.56 -17.69
N ASP A 158 -22.17 -1.60 -17.70
CA ASP A 158 -20.91 -1.63 -16.95
C ASP A 158 -19.94 -2.77 -17.29
N GLN A 159 -20.11 -3.38 -18.47
CA GLN A 159 -19.22 -4.40 -18.97
C GLN A 159 -18.03 -3.74 -19.69
N THR A 160 -16.83 -4.04 -19.24
CA THR A 160 -15.60 -3.57 -19.90
C THR A 160 -15.50 -4.15 -21.30
N VAL A 161 -15.42 -3.27 -22.28
CA VAL A 161 -15.31 -3.60 -23.70
C VAL A 161 -13.86 -3.60 -24.16
N LEU A 162 -13.07 -2.69 -23.60
CA LEU A 162 -11.64 -2.53 -23.91
C LEU A 162 -10.92 -1.98 -22.67
N ALA A 163 -9.76 -2.54 -22.38
CA ALA A 163 -8.86 -1.97 -21.39
C ALA A 163 -7.44 -1.88 -21.96
N ILE A 164 -6.74 -0.80 -21.65
CA ILE A 164 -5.34 -0.56 -22.00
C ILE A 164 -4.59 -0.22 -20.72
N ASN A 165 -3.53 -0.96 -20.46
CA ASN A 165 -2.68 -0.76 -19.30
C ASN A 165 -1.31 -0.26 -19.77
N ASP A 166 -1.05 1.04 -19.63
CA ASP A 166 0.24 1.66 -19.90
C ASP A 166 1.03 1.82 -18.60
N THR A 167 1.85 0.82 -18.30
CA THR A 167 2.71 0.77 -17.12
C THR A 167 4.21 0.76 -17.46
N HIS A 168 4.60 1.18 -18.68
CA HIS A 168 5.99 1.19 -19.12
C HIS A 168 6.91 2.00 -18.19
N LEU A 169 6.37 3.05 -17.57
CA LEU A 169 7.12 3.86 -16.61
C LEU A 169 7.63 3.01 -15.43
N LEU A 170 6.85 2.02 -14.98
CA LEU A 170 7.23 1.17 -13.86
C LEU A 170 8.47 0.30 -14.17
N GLU A 171 8.76 0.03 -15.46
CA GLU A 171 9.97 -0.67 -15.87
C GLU A 171 11.24 0.12 -15.53
N GLN A 172 11.11 1.44 -15.33
CA GLN A 172 12.19 2.30 -14.88
C GLN A 172 12.44 2.25 -13.37
N LEU A 173 11.56 1.61 -12.59
CA LEU A 173 11.79 1.40 -11.14
C LEU A 173 12.86 0.31 -10.93
N THR A 174 14.08 0.66 -11.26
CA THR A 174 15.24 -0.24 -11.20
C THR A 174 15.84 -0.29 -9.80
N PRO A 175 16.66 -1.32 -9.48
CA PRO A 175 17.45 -1.37 -8.25
C PRO A 175 18.29 -0.13 -8.00
N GLN A 176 18.80 0.52 -9.05
CA GLN A 176 19.60 1.74 -8.95
C GLN A 176 18.77 2.91 -8.41
N LEU A 177 17.54 3.09 -8.88
CA LEU A 177 16.62 4.10 -8.37
C LEU A 177 16.16 3.80 -6.94
N LEU A 178 15.90 2.54 -6.65
CA LEU A 178 15.46 2.08 -5.32
C LEU A 178 16.59 2.14 -4.28
N ASN A 179 17.85 2.18 -4.67
CA ASN A 179 18.98 2.09 -3.76
C ASN A 179 19.01 3.21 -2.70
N GLY A 180 18.46 4.38 -3.00
CA GLY A 180 18.29 5.47 -2.03
C GLY A 180 17.36 5.14 -0.86
N SER A 181 16.47 4.15 -1.03
CA SER A 181 15.49 3.69 -0.03
C SER A 181 15.91 2.39 0.67
N ARG A 182 17.16 1.94 0.49
CA ARG A 182 17.66 0.68 1.07
C ARG A 182 17.48 0.60 2.59
N ASP A 183 17.88 1.65 3.30
CA ASP A 183 17.81 1.65 4.77
C ASP A 183 16.35 1.73 5.25
N LEU A 184 15.51 2.49 4.53
CA LEU A 184 14.07 2.53 4.79
C LEU A 184 13.46 1.13 4.68
N LEU A 185 13.80 0.38 3.64
CA LEU A 185 13.27 -0.97 3.42
C LEU A 185 13.77 -1.95 4.48
N ARG A 186 15.05 -1.89 4.84
CA ARG A 186 15.68 -2.81 5.81
C ARG A 186 15.20 -2.66 7.25
N HIS A 187 14.61 -1.53 7.60
CA HIS A 187 14.12 -1.24 8.94
C HIS A 187 12.60 -1.18 9.02
N ALA A 188 11.91 -1.60 7.95
CA ALA A 188 10.45 -1.71 7.95
C ALA A 188 9.97 -2.86 8.84
N GLY A 189 8.82 -2.70 9.48
CA GLY A 189 8.16 -3.80 10.18
C GLY A 189 7.53 -4.81 9.21
N VAL A 190 7.09 -4.32 8.03
CA VAL A 190 6.53 -5.12 6.93
C VAL A 190 6.93 -4.49 5.60
N VAL A 191 7.21 -5.32 4.61
CA VAL A 191 7.35 -4.91 3.22
C VAL A 191 6.25 -5.55 2.39
N LEU A 192 5.56 -4.73 1.58
CA LEU A 192 4.59 -5.20 0.60
C LEU A 192 5.09 -4.88 -0.81
N ALA A 193 5.01 -5.85 -1.71
CA ALA A 193 5.30 -5.67 -3.13
C ALA A 193 4.12 -6.10 -4.00
N ASP A 194 3.82 -5.34 -5.07
CA ASP A 194 2.91 -5.79 -6.10
C ASP A 194 3.65 -6.35 -7.33
N CYS A 195 3.07 -7.37 -7.97
CA CYS A 195 3.67 -8.03 -9.13
C CYS A 195 3.62 -7.21 -10.43
N ASN A 196 3.23 -5.92 -10.39
CA ASN A 196 3.48 -5.02 -11.51
C ASN A 196 4.98 -4.73 -11.68
N LEU A 197 5.74 -4.77 -10.59
CA LEU A 197 7.18 -4.60 -10.61
C LEU A 197 7.87 -5.53 -11.62
N THR A 198 9.01 -5.10 -12.15
CA THR A 198 9.87 -5.98 -12.96
C THR A 198 10.44 -7.12 -12.11
N ALA A 199 10.85 -8.21 -12.74
CA ALA A 199 11.50 -9.31 -12.04
C ALA A 199 12.76 -8.83 -11.30
N GLU A 200 13.53 -7.93 -11.91
CA GLU A 200 14.74 -7.34 -11.34
C GLU A 200 14.45 -6.48 -10.10
N ALA A 201 13.38 -5.66 -10.14
CA ALA A 201 12.95 -4.88 -9.00
C ALA A 201 12.44 -5.77 -7.86
N LEU A 202 11.67 -6.81 -8.16
CA LEU A 202 11.22 -7.81 -7.18
C LEU A 202 12.40 -8.54 -6.54
N GLU A 203 13.37 -8.99 -7.32
CA GLU A 203 14.60 -9.63 -6.81
C GLU A 203 15.33 -8.72 -5.83
N TRP A 204 15.46 -7.44 -6.16
CA TRP A 204 16.09 -6.46 -5.29
C TRP A 204 15.32 -6.30 -3.97
N VAL A 205 13.98 -6.19 -4.03
CA VAL A 205 13.13 -6.07 -2.84
C VAL A 205 13.26 -7.31 -1.95
N PHE A 206 13.10 -8.51 -2.50
CA PHE A 206 13.21 -9.77 -1.75
C PHE A 206 14.59 -9.95 -1.12
N THR A 207 15.67 -9.61 -1.83
CA THR A 207 17.03 -9.72 -1.32
C THR A 207 17.27 -8.78 -0.13
N LEU A 208 16.67 -7.59 -0.11
CA LEU A 208 16.84 -6.63 0.98
C LEU A 208 15.92 -6.89 2.16
N ALA A 209 14.76 -7.48 1.91
CA ALA A 209 13.75 -7.79 2.91
C ALA A 209 13.84 -9.23 3.45
N ASP A 210 14.98 -9.90 3.30
CA ASP A 210 15.14 -11.33 3.61
C ASP A 210 14.72 -11.72 5.04
N GLU A 211 14.92 -10.84 6.02
CA GLU A 211 14.52 -11.04 7.41
C GLU A 211 13.19 -10.30 7.77
N ILE A 212 12.55 -9.63 6.81
CA ILE A 212 11.36 -8.82 7.04
C ILE A 212 10.14 -9.54 6.46
N PRO A 213 9.01 -9.59 7.18
CA PRO A 213 7.79 -10.18 6.65
C PRO A 213 7.37 -9.54 5.33
N MET A 214 7.35 -10.36 4.26
CA MET A 214 6.98 -9.97 2.91
C MET A 214 5.53 -10.29 2.61
N PHE A 215 4.76 -9.29 2.22
CA PHE A 215 3.40 -9.41 1.70
C PHE A 215 3.43 -9.19 0.20
N VAL A 216 2.74 -10.02 -0.56
CA VAL A 216 2.76 -9.94 -2.01
C VAL A 216 1.36 -9.94 -2.58
N ASP A 217 1.09 -8.96 -3.44
CA ASP A 217 -0.09 -8.94 -4.31
C ASP A 217 0.29 -9.40 -5.71
N THR A 218 -0.37 -10.45 -6.18
CA THR A 218 -0.10 -11.09 -7.49
C THR A 218 -0.58 -10.28 -8.68
N VAL A 219 -1.53 -9.37 -8.48
CA VAL A 219 -2.12 -8.44 -9.45
C VAL A 219 -2.89 -9.13 -10.59
N SER A 220 -2.33 -10.14 -11.23
CA SER A 220 -2.97 -10.89 -12.33
C SER A 220 -2.21 -12.17 -12.66
N GLU A 221 -2.91 -13.08 -13.37
CA GLU A 221 -2.35 -14.35 -13.87
C GLU A 221 -1.02 -14.17 -14.61
N PHE A 222 -0.95 -13.16 -15.50
CA PHE A 222 0.27 -12.89 -16.30
C PHE A 222 1.47 -12.45 -15.44
N LYS A 223 1.21 -11.92 -14.25
CA LYS A 223 2.24 -11.34 -13.37
C LYS A 223 2.62 -12.26 -12.21
N ALA A 224 1.69 -13.09 -11.76
CA ALA A 224 1.88 -14.02 -10.63
C ALA A 224 3.13 -14.92 -10.79
N GLY A 225 3.41 -15.35 -12.01
CA GLY A 225 4.57 -16.22 -12.29
C GLY A 225 5.94 -15.64 -11.92
N LYS A 226 6.06 -14.30 -11.81
CA LYS A 226 7.33 -13.63 -11.49
C LYS A 226 7.88 -13.99 -10.11
N ILE A 227 7.01 -14.36 -9.16
CA ILE A 227 7.40 -14.63 -7.78
C ILE A 227 7.68 -16.10 -7.48
N LYS A 228 7.60 -17.01 -8.45
CA LYS A 228 7.79 -18.45 -8.22
C LYS A 228 9.10 -18.81 -7.53
N HIS A 229 10.16 -18.07 -7.83
CA HIS A 229 11.48 -18.32 -7.23
C HIS A 229 11.62 -17.73 -5.81
N TRP A 230 10.64 -16.93 -5.37
CA TRP A 230 10.68 -16.20 -4.10
C TRP A 230 9.66 -16.69 -3.07
N LEU A 231 8.92 -17.77 -3.37
CA LEU A 231 7.86 -18.28 -2.48
C LEU A 231 8.37 -18.58 -1.05
N ALA A 232 9.63 -18.96 -0.91
CA ALA A 232 10.25 -19.23 0.40
C ALA A 232 10.39 -17.96 1.28
N HIS A 233 10.38 -16.78 0.68
CA HIS A 233 10.55 -15.49 1.36
C HIS A 233 9.23 -14.76 1.59
N ILE A 234 8.09 -15.36 1.18
CA ILE A 234 6.79 -14.74 1.29
C ILE A 234 6.11 -15.15 2.61
N HIS A 235 5.82 -14.15 3.45
CA HIS A 235 5.01 -14.37 4.63
C HIS A 235 3.53 -14.52 4.24
N THR A 236 2.96 -13.55 3.53
CA THR A 236 1.54 -13.54 3.17
C THR A 236 1.37 -13.33 1.67
N LEU A 237 0.59 -14.21 1.05
CA LEU A 237 0.25 -14.18 -0.36
C LEU A 237 -1.27 -14.23 -0.55
N LYS A 238 -1.80 -13.35 -1.41
CA LYS A 238 -3.22 -13.23 -1.71
C LYS A 238 -3.49 -13.48 -3.20
N PRO A 239 -3.48 -14.71 -3.68
CA PRO A 239 -3.82 -15.01 -5.06
C PRO A 239 -5.34 -15.18 -5.25
N THR A 240 -5.82 -14.91 -6.45
CA THR A 240 -7.06 -15.49 -6.97
C THR A 240 -6.84 -16.98 -7.34
N LEU A 241 -7.92 -17.72 -7.60
CA LEU A 241 -7.78 -19.12 -7.98
C LEU A 241 -6.96 -19.32 -9.28
N PRO A 242 -7.17 -18.52 -10.38
CA PRO A 242 -6.32 -18.59 -11.57
C PRO A 242 -4.85 -18.23 -11.32
N GLU A 243 -4.57 -17.29 -10.45
CA GLU A 243 -3.20 -16.92 -10.08
C GLU A 243 -2.51 -18.04 -9.28
N LEU A 244 -3.28 -18.73 -8.41
CA LEU A 244 -2.80 -19.92 -7.71
C LEU A 244 -2.46 -21.05 -8.70
N GLU A 245 -3.27 -21.27 -9.75
CA GLU A 245 -2.96 -22.22 -10.83
C GLU A 245 -1.60 -21.92 -11.50
N ILE A 246 -1.36 -20.64 -11.81
CA ILE A 246 -0.08 -20.20 -12.37
C ILE A 246 1.07 -20.52 -11.42
N LEU A 247 0.93 -20.21 -10.13
CA LEU A 247 1.97 -20.44 -9.14
C LEU A 247 2.24 -21.93 -8.93
N TRP A 248 1.19 -22.73 -8.85
CA TRP A 248 1.30 -24.19 -8.71
C TRP A 248 1.75 -24.88 -9.99
N GLY A 249 1.33 -24.36 -11.16
CA GLY A 249 1.67 -24.89 -12.49
C GLY A 249 0.73 -25.98 -13.00
N GLN A 250 -0.45 -26.15 -12.39
CA GLN A 250 -1.48 -27.11 -12.78
C GLN A 250 -2.87 -26.47 -12.64
N ALA A 251 -3.86 -26.97 -13.40
CA ALA A 251 -5.24 -26.53 -13.30
C ALA A 251 -5.89 -26.98 -11.99
N ILE A 252 -6.73 -26.13 -11.43
CA ILE A 252 -7.49 -26.34 -10.21
C ILE A 252 -8.96 -26.51 -10.59
N THR A 253 -9.46 -27.72 -10.57
CA THR A 253 -10.82 -28.06 -10.99
C THR A 253 -11.72 -28.51 -9.84
N SER A 254 -11.14 -28.66 -8.66
CA SER A 254 -11.82 -29.12 -7.45
C SER A 254 -11.23 -28.52 -6.18
N ASP A 255 -11.97 -28.61 -5.07
CA ASP A 255 -11.46 -28.25 -3.73
C ASP A 255 -10.23 -29.08 -3.34
N ALA A 256 -10.15 -30.33 -3.78
CA ALA A 256 -9.00 -31.19 -3.54
C ALA A 256 -7.74 -30.69 -4.26
N ASP A 257 -7.88 -30.22 -5.51
CA ASP A 257 -6.79 -29.62 -6.28
C ASP A 257 -6.33 -28.32 -5.61
N ARG A 258 -7.28 -27.45 -5.20
CA ARG A 258 -6.98 -26.21 -4.46
C ARG A 258 -6.18 -26.51 -3.20
N ASN A 259 -6.62 -27.46 -2.38
CA ASN A 259 -5.93 -27.82 -1.16
C ASN A 259 -4.53 -28.37 -1.45
N THR A 260 -4.37 -29.13 -2.53
CA THR A 260 -3.06 -29.65 -2.97
C THR A 260 -2.15 -28.49 -3.39
N ALA A 261 -2.66 -27.54 -4.17
CA ALA A 261 -1.92 -26.35 -4.61
C ALA A 261 -1.46 -25.50 -3.40
N VAL A 262 -2.37 -25.22 -2.47
CA VAL A 262 -2.08 -24.45 -1.24
C VAL A 262 -0.99 -25.14 -0.42
N ASN A 263 -1.10 -26.44 -0.19
CA ASN A 263 -0.09 -27.22 0.54
C ASN A 263 1.26 -27.21 -0.20
N ALA A 264 1.27 -27.25 -1.53
CA ALA A 264 2.50 -27.19 -2.32
C ALA A 264 3.20 -25.83 -2.16
N LEU A 265 2.46 -24.72 -2.09
CA LEU A 265 3.03 -23.39 -1.84
C LEU A 265 3.55 -23.27 -0.39
N HIS A 266 2.84 -23.83 0.60
CA HIS A 266 3.34 -23.90 1.97
C HIS A 266 4.64 -24.71 2.10
N GLN A 267 4.75 -25.83 1.37
CA GLN A 267 5.99 -26.61 1.30
C GLN A 267 7.15 -25.83 0.67
N GLN A 268 6.85 -24.89 -0.25
CA GLN A 268 7.82 -23.98 -0.84
C GLN A 268 8.17 -22.79 0.06
N GLY A 269 7.47 -22.61 1.20
CA GLY A 269 7.85 -21.64 2.24
C GLY A 269 6.80 -20.59 2.59
N VAL A 270 5.78 -20.36 1.75
CA VAL A 270 4.72 -19.37 2.04
C VAL A 270 4.07 -19.66 3.39
N GLN A 271 4.00 -18.63 4.28
CA GLN A 271 3.48 -18.83 5.64
C GLN A 271 1.95 -18.74 5.68
N GLN A 272 1.37 -17.75 4.97
CA GLN A 272 -0.07 -17.51 4.96
C GLN A 272 -0.57 -17.32 3.53
N LEU A 273 -1.67 -17.99 3.20
CA LEU A 273 -2.35 -17.93 1.91
C LEU A 273 -3.82 -17.53 2.09
N PHE A 274 -4.24 -16.54 1.30
CA PHE A 274 -5.63 -16.07 1.24
C PHE A 274 -6.10 -16.13 -0.22
N VAL A 275 -6.74 -17.24 -0.59
CA VAL A 275 -7.15 -17.51 -1.98
C VAL A 275 -8.56 -16.98 -2.22
N TYR A 276 -8.70 -15.99 -3.08
CA TYR A 276 -10.00 -15.50 -3.53
C TYR A 276 -10.65 -16.51 -4.48
N LEU A 277 -11.90 -16.90 -4.16
CA LEU A 277 -12.69 -17.84 -4.94
C LEU A 277 -13.73 -17.12 -5.81
N PRO A 278 -14.24 -17.77 -6.88
CA PRO A 278 -15.19 -17.17 -7.80
C PRO A 278 -16.54 -16.74 -7.16
N ASP A 279 -16.91 -17.33 -6.02
CA ASP A 279 -18.10 -17.01 -5.25
C ASP A 279 -17.88 -15.87 -4.22
N GLU A 280 -16.77 -15.14 -4.38
CA GLU A 280 -16.32 -14.06 -3.48
C GLU A 280 -15.95 -14.51 -2.06
N SER A 281 -15.91 -15.81 -1.80
CA SER A 281 -15.36 -16.34 -0.55
C SER A 281 -13.83 -16.34 -0.59
N VAL A 282 -13.21 -16.38 0.59
CA VAL A 282 -11.76 -16.43 0.75
C VAL A 282 -11.38 -17.71 1.47
N TYR A 283 -10.61 -18.55 0.81
CA TYR A 283 -9.99 -19.71 1.45
C TYR A 283 -8.70 -19.27 2.13
N CYS A 284 -8.70 -19.37 3.46
CA CYS A 284 -7.61 -18.96 4.34
C CYS A 284 -6.83 -20.21 4.77
N SER A 285 -5.50 -20.18 4.64
CA SER A 285 -4.62 -21.28 5.02
C SER A 285 -3.33 -20.76 5.63
N GLU A 286 -3.00 -21.22 6.82
CA GLU A 286 -1.74 -20.96 7.50
C GLU A 286 -0.87 -22.22 7.45
N LYS A 287 0.42 -22.06 7.22
CA LYS A 287 1.38 -23.16 7.19
C LYS A 287 1.43 -23.83 8.56
N ASP A 288 1.23 -25.15 8.58
CA ASP A 288 1.19 -25.97 9.80
C ASP A 288 0.12 -25.51 10.83
N GLY A 289 -0.85 -24.69 10.39
CA GLY A 289 -1.88 -24.07 11.19
C GLY A 289 -3.30 -24.31 10.69
N GLU A 290 -4.15 -23.30 10.86
CA GLU A 290 -5.57 -23.37 10.53
C GLU A 290 -5.84 -23.27 9.02
N GLN A 291 -6.92 -23.95 8.59
CA GLN A 291 -7.52 -23.81 7.26
C GLN A 291 -9.02 -23.63 7.40
N PHE A 292 -9.58 -22.62 6.79
CA PHE A 292 -11.01 -22.33 6.83
C PHE A 292 -11.46 -21.48 5.65
N LEU A 293 -12.77 -21.43 5.44
CA LEU A 293 -13.42 -20.58 4.44
C LEU A 293 -14.10 -19.41 5.15
N LEU A 294 -13.92 -18.20 4.63
CA LEU A 294 -14.68 -17.02 5.03
C LEU A 294 -15.52 -16.54 3.86
N THR A 295 -16.74 -16.12 4.19
CA THR A 295 -17.66 -15.47 3.25
C THR A 295 -17.80 -14.02 3.65
N ALA A 296 -17.69 -13.10 2.70
CA ALA A 296 -17.94 -11.69 2.98
C ALA A 296 -19.39 -11.50 3.46
N PRO A 297 -19.64 -10.62 4.46
CA PRO A 297 -20.99 -10.29 4.85
C PRO A 297 -21.75 -9.70 3.65
N ALA A 298 -23.05 -10.04 3.56
CA ALA A 298 -23.91 -9.52 2.50
C ALA A 298 -24.07 -8.00 2.69
N HIS A 299 -23.30 -7.23 1.96
CA HIS A 299 -23.41 -5.77 1.88
C HIS A 299 -23.80 -5.33 0.48
N THR A 300 -24.40 -4.14 0.41
CA THR A 300 -24.69 -3.47 -0.88
C THR A 300 -23.35 -3.16 -1.56
N THR A 301 -22.97 -3.96 -2.52
CA THR A 301 -21.81 -3.69 -3.37
C THR A 301 -22.14 -2.52 -4.29
N VAL A 302 -21.43 -1.41 -4.15
CA VAL A 302 -21.55 -0.25 -5.06
C VAL A 302 -20.57 -0.44 -6.22
N ASP A 303 -19.35 -0.86 -5.89
CA ASP A 303 -18.30 -1.19 -6.85
C ASP A 303 -17.38 -2.28 -6.25
N SER A 304 -16.91 -3.21 -7.08
CA SER A 304 -15.95 -4.24 -6.63
C SER A 304 -14.50 -3.76 -6.70
N PHE A 305 -14.23 -2.62 -7.37
CA PHE A 305 -12.89 -2.07 -7.49
C PHE A 305 -12.31 -1.63 -6.13
N GLY A 306 -11.04 -1.95 -5.87
CA GLY A 306 -10.34 -1.59 -4.63
C GLY A 306 -10.65 -2.46 -3.41
N ALA A 307 -11.56 -3.44 -3.51
CA ALA A 307 -11.85 -4.38 -2.42
C ALA A 307 -10.63 -5.24 -2.09
N ASP A 308 -9.93 -5.71 -3.10
CA ASP A 308 -8.72 -6.52 -2.98
C ASP A 308 -7.57 -5.74 -2.31
N ASP A 309 -7.44 -4.46 -2.65
CA ASP A 309 -6.47 -3.54 -2.03
C ASP A 309 -6.82 -3.29 -0.56
N GLY A 310 -8.12 -3.15 -0.25
CA GLY A 310 -8.62 -3.03 1.12
C GLY A 310 -8.37 -4.29 1.96
N PHE A 311 -8.56 -5.46 1.38
CA PHE A 311 -8.27 -6.73 2.03
C PHE A 311 -6.77 -6.86 2.37
N MET A 312 -5.91 -6.60 1.41
CA MET A 312 -4.46 -6.67 1.61
C MET A 312 -3.99 -5.67 2.66
N ALA A 313 -4.51 -4.44 2.65
CA ALA A 313 -4.25 -3.46 3.70
C ALA A 313 -4.69 -3.94 5.09
N GLY A 314 -5.85 -4.60 5.17
CA GLY A 314 -6.34 -5.23 6.39
C GLY A 314 -5.42 -6.32 6.92
N LEU A 315 -4.86 -7.17 6.05
CA LEU A 315 -3.89 -8.20 6.43
C LEU A 315 -2.60 -7.58 6.99
N VAL A 316 -2.04 -6.58 6.31
CA VAL A 316 -0.82 -5.89 6.78
C VAL A 316 -1.07 -5.18 8.11
N TYR A 317 -2.21 -4.49 8.24
CA TYR A 317 -2.60 -3.84 9.49
C TYR A 317 -2.67 -4.84 10.64
N SER A 318 -3.39 -5.95 10.44
CA SER A 318 -3.59 -6.99 11.46
C SER A 318 -2.28 -7.65 11.88
N PHE A 319 -1.37 -7.86 10.94
CA PHE A 319 -0.03 -8.39 11.23
C PHE A 319 0.75 -7.46 12.15
N LEU A 320 0.78 -6.16 11.84
CA LEU A 320 1.45 -5.14 12.67
C LEU A 320 0.80 -4.96 14.05
N GLU A 321 -0.50 -5.26 14.19
CA GLU A 321 -1.21 -5.30 15.49
C GLU A 321 -1.05 -6.62 16.25
N GLY A 322 -0.43 -7.64 15.65
CA GLY A 322 -0.23 -8.95 16.28
C GLY A 322 -1.51 -9.77 16.42
N TYR A 323 -2.48 -9.60 15.50
CA TYR A 323 -3.71 -10.40 15.49
C TYR A 323 -3.43 -11.86 15.21
N SER A 324 -4.30 -12.75 15.69
CA SER A 324 -4.28 -14.14 15.27
C SER A 324 -4.57 -14.27 13.77
N PHE A 325 -4.17 -15.40 13.15
CA PHE A 325 -4.42 -15.66 11.74
C PHE A 325 -5.92 -15.53 11.40
N ARG A 326 -6.80 -16.09 12.25
CA ARG A 326 -8.25 -16.02 12.07
C ARG A 326 -8.80 -14.61 12.20
N ASP A 327 -8.34 -13.84 13.18
CA ASP A 327 -8.78 -12.47 13.39
C ASP A 327 -8.26 -11.55 12.28
N SER A 328 -7.04 -11.80 11.77
CA SER A 328 -6.48 -11.10 10.61
C SER A 328 -7.33 -11.31 9.36
N ALA A 329 -7.73 -12.55 9.09
CA ALA A 329 -8.59 -12.88 7.97
C ALA A 329 -9.96 -12.18 8.05
N ARG A 330 -10.60 -12.20 9.23
CA ARG A 330 -11.89 -11.53 9.46
C ARG A 330 -11.79 -10.01 9.31
N PHE A 331 -10.75 -9.42 9.89
CA PHE A 331 -10.51 -7.98 9.78
C PHE A 331 -10.26 -7.57 8.32
N ALA A 332 -9.49 -8.35 7.57
CA ALA A 332 -9.25 -8.10 6.15
C ALA A 332 -10.53 -8.18 5.30
N VAL A 333 -11.40 -9.18 5.57
CA VAL A 333 -12.73 -9.27 4.92
C VAL A 333 -13.59 -8.05 5.26
N ALA A 334 -13.57 -7.57 6.51
CA ALA A 334 -14.30 -6.36 6.91
C ALA A 334 -13.76 -5.11 6.18
N CYS A 335 -12.44 -4.96 6.03
CA CYS A 335 -11.83 -3.89 5.24
C CYS A 335 -12.26 -3.94 3.76
N ALA A 336 -12.26 -5.12 3.15
CA ALA A 336 -12.73 -5.33 1.77
C ALA A 336 -14.21 -4.95 1.62
N ALA A 337 -15.06 -5.33 2.59
CA ALA A 337 -16.47 -5.00 2.59
C ALA A 337 -16.73 -3.49 2.66
N ILE A 338 -15.96 -2.76 3.49
CA ILE A 338 -16.02 -1.29 3.54
C ILE A 338 -15.59 -0.69 2.20
N SER A 339 -14.51 -1.20 1.60
CA SER A 339 -14.02 -0.70 0.31
C SER A 339 -15.05 -0.85 -0.79
N ARG A 340 -15.78 -1.98 -0.86
CA ARG A 340 -16.87 -2.23 -1.83
C ARG A 340 -18.09 -1.33 -1.65
N ALA A 341 -18.31 -0.78 -0.48
CA ALA A 341 -19.47 0.07 -0.19
C ALA A 341 -19.33 1.50 -0.76
N SER A 342 -18.27 1.80 -1.47
CA SER A 342 -17.96 3.11 -2.07
C SER A 342 -17.79 2.99 -3.59
N GLY A 343 -18.16 4.04 -4.31
CA GLY A 343 -17.79 4.22 -5.74
C GLY A 343 -16.36 4.76 -5.93
N SER A 344 -15.57 4.83 -4.87
CA SER A 344 -14.16 5.27 -4.90
C SER A 344 -13.24 4.08 -4.64
N LEU A 345 -12.09 4.00 -5.32
CA LEU A 345 -11.08 2.95 -5.13
C LEU A 345 -10.60 2.84 -3.68
N ASN A 346 -10.50 3.96 -2.98
CA ASN A 346 -10.23 4.02 -1.55
C ASN A 346 -11.44 4.67 -0.85
N ASN A 347 -12.14 3.90 -0.04
CA ASN A 347 -13.29 4.41 0.71
C ASN A 347 -12.81 5.27 1.89
N PRO A 348 -13.12 6.58 1.94
CA PRO A 348 -12.67 7.44 3.04
C PRO A 348 -13.25 7.10 4.40
N THR A 349 -14.26 6.24 4.46
CA THR A 349 -14.82 5.74 5.73
C THR A 349 -14.06 4.52 6.28
N LEU A 350 -13.07 3.99 5.55
CA LEU A 350 -12.23 2.92 6.05
C LEU A 350 -11.42 3.42 7.25
N SER A 351 -11.61 2.76 8.38
CA SER A 351 -10.85 2.98 9.62
C SER A 351 -10.79 1.68 10.40
N ALA A 352 -9.84 1.58 11.33
CA ALA A 352 -9.74 0.41 12.19
C ALA A 352 -11.03 0.17 13.00
N ASP A 353 -11.61 1.23 13.57
CA ASP A 353 -12.85 1.14 14.34
C ASP A 353 -14.04 0.65 13.50
N ASN A 354 -14.19 1.20 12.28
CA ASN A 354 -15.27 0.77 11.38
C ASN A 354 -15.10 -0.69 10.95
N ALA A 355 -13.86 -1.11 10.64
CA ALA A 355 -13.58 -2.50 10.29
C ALA A 355 -13.85 -3.43 11.46
N LEU A 356 -13.39 -3.11 12.68
CA LEU A 356 -13.65 -3.89 13.88
C LEU A 356 -15.15 -4.03 14.18
N SER A 357 -15.96 -3.01 13.89
CA SER A 357 -17.42 -3.07 14.08
C SER A 357 -18.09 -4.10 13.17
N LEU A 358 -17.50 -4.43 12.02
CA LEU A 358 -18.01 -5.41 11.06
C LEU A 358 -17.50 -6.84 11.30
N VAL A 359 -16.37 -7.02 12.00
CA VAL A 359 -15.79 -8.34 12.28
C VAL A 359 -16.77 -9.38 12.85
N PRO A 360 -17.71 -9.03 13.77
CA PRO A 360 -18.67 -10.00 14.29
C PRO A 360 -19.63 -10.54 13.23
N MET A 361 -19.73 -9.92 12.07
CA MET A 361 -20.62 -10.29 10.97
C MET A 361 -19.93 -11.18 9.92
N VAL A 362 -18.60 -11.42 10.06
CA VAL A 362 -17.76 -12.16 9.12
C VAL A 362 -17.60 -13.63 9.54
#